data_38e7342b201aee04b61fe0d6f25055e5
#
_entry.id   38e7342b201aee04b61fe0d6f25055e5
#
_cell.length_a   1.000
_cell.length_b   1.000
_cell.length_c   1.000
_cell.angle_alpha   90.00
_cell.angle_beta   90.00
_cell.angle_gamma   90.00
#
_symmetry.space_group_name_H-M   'P 1'
#
loop_
_entity.id
_entity.type
_entity.pdbx_description
1 polymer ?
#
loop_
_entity_poly.entity_id
_entity_poly.type
_entity_poly.pdbx_seq_one_letter_code
_entity_poly.pdbx_strand_id
1 'polypeptide(L)'
;DDNFKPGLACTPDQQNGTWIMQAHEWGKYVGKAEFKLENGQLTLLNYKLLPVNLYVDKQHPDGTTSSVLANEYITPNPQLNAFLAEYQEKGAKQIEGKIGYVNARLEGDRNKVRYQQTNLARVIIQAQMNSTDADFGIMSGGGVRDSIAAGEVSYKDILKAQPFQNRVAYIDIAGEDLWQYLEVVTRFPPDSGAYMQYHKLSFEHKNNTLVKVLINGQALDKSKTYRMSINNFNASGGDGYPALTTAKGFVVTDETDSNALKRFFAEHSPIDAAQFAPK
;
A
#
# COMPACT_ATOMS: atom_id res chain seq x y z
N ASP A 1 -10.31 -13.93 -1.85
CA ASP A 1 -11.62 -14.58 -1.92
C ASP A 1 -12.10 -14.85 -0.49
N ASP A 2 -13.08 -14.07 0.00
CA ASP A 2 -13.55 -14.10 1.39
C ASP A 2 -14.24 -15.42 1.78
N ASN A 3 -14.47 -16.30 0.82
CA ASN A 3 -15.11 -17.60 1.02
C ASN A 3 -14.12 -18.77 1.19
N PHE A 4 -12.81 -18.47 1.12
CA PHE A 4 -11.81 -19.51 1.28
C PHE A 4 -11.71 -19.95 2.76
N LYS A 5 -11.80 -21.28 3.00
CA LYS A 5 -11.56 -21.89 4.31
C LYS A 5 -10.34 -22.82 4.25
N PRO A 6 -9.38 -22.70 5.18
CA PRO A 6 -8.21 -23.57 5.20
C PRO A 6 -8.58 -25.04 5.19
N GLY A 7 -7.86 -25.83 4.41
CA GLY A 7 -8.05 -27.29 4.32
C GLY A 7 -9.23 -27.77 3.49
N LEU A 8 -10.05 -26.90 2.92
CA LEU A 8 -11.09 -27.30 1.97
C LEU A 8 -10.52 -27.39 0.56
N ALA A 9 -11.00 -28.39 -0.19
CA ALA A 9 -10.79 -28.45 -1.63
C ALA A 9 -11.52 -27.28 -2.28
N CYS A 10 -10.86 -26.60 -3.22
CA CYS A 10 -11.45 -25.56 -4.03
C CYS A 10 -11.21 -25.86 -5.51
N THR A 11 -12.11 -25.39 -6.37
CA THR A 11 -11.93 -25.49 -7.81
C THR A 11 -11.32 -24.17 -8.30
N PRO A 12 -10.09 -24.17 -8.85
CA PRO A 12 -9.52 -22.98 -9.45
C PRO A 12 -10.32 -22.53 -10.68
N ASP A 13 -10.23 -21.24 -10.98
CA ASP A 13 -10.76 -20.70 -12.22
C ASP A 13 -10.00 -21.22 -13.43
N GLN A 14 -10.70 -21.27 -14.60
CA GLN A 14 -10.11 -21.62 -15.87
C GLN A 14 -10.51 -20.62 -16.95
N GLN A 15 -9.53 -20.08 -17.66
CA GLN A 15 -9.76 -19.21 -18.81
C GLN A 15 -8.97 -19.71 -20.02
N ASN A 16 -9.64 -19.88 -21.14
CA ASN A 16 -9.03 -20.35 -22.39
C ASN A 16 -8.18 -21.63 -22.22
N GLY A 17 -8.63 -22.58 -21.38
CA GLY A 17 -7.92 -23.81 -21.09
C GLY A 17 -6.78 -23.68 -20.06
N THR A 18 -6.47 -22.49 -19.58
CA THR A 18 -5.45 -22.24 -18.57
C THR A 18 -6.05 -22.18 -17.16
N TRP A 19 -5.53 -23.00 -16.27
CA TRP A 19 -5.92 -22.98 -14.86
C TRP A 19 -5.33 -21.77 -14.13
N ILE A 20 -6.16 -21.03 -13.40
CA ILE A 20 -5.77 -19.89 -12.57
C ILE A 20 -5.83 -20.32 -11.11
N MET A 21 -4.66 -20.34 -10.45
CA MET A 21 -4.52 -20.78 -9.06
C MET A 21 -3.85 -19.70 -8.23
N GLN A 22 -4.30 -19.54 -6.98
CA GLN A 22 -3.80 -18.52 -6.09
C GLN A 22 -3.73 -19.08 -4.65
N ALA A 23 -2.63 -18.82 -3.96
CA ALA A 23 -2.40 -19.32 -2.59
C ALA A 23 -2.58 -18.24 -1.52
N HIS A 24 -3.45 -17.25 -1.76
CA HIS A 24 -3.65 -16.11 -0.85
C HIS A 24 -2.36 -15.24 -0.75
N GLU A 25 -2.20 -14.50 0.34
CA GLU A 25 -1.12 -13.54 0.55
C GLU A 25 -0.24 -13.91 1.76
N TRP A 26 0.92 -13.28 1.89
CA TRP A 26 1.79 -13.34 3.06
C TRP A 26 2.41 -14.72 3.37
N GLY A 27 2.45 -15.62 2.41
CA GLY A 27 2.98 -16.97 2.63
C GLY A 27 2.17 -17.82 3.62
N LYS A 28 0.91 -17.47 3.89
CA LYS A 28 0.03 -18.18 4.81
C LYS A 28 -0.29 -19.60 4.33
N TYR A 29 -0.28 -19.82 3.01
CA TYR A 29 -0.67 -21.08 2.40
C TYR A 29 0.29 -21.49 1.30
N VAL A 30 0.37 -22.79 1.06
CA VAL A 30 0.92 -23.38 -0.14
C VAL A 30 -0.21 -24.02 -0.93
N GLY A 31 -0.38 -23.61 -2.20
CA GLY A 31 -1.28 -24.28 -3.13
C GLY A 31 -0.67 -25.60 -3.63
N LYS A 32 -1.37 -26.72 -3.41
CA LYS A 32 -1.01 -28.04 -3.95
C LYS A 32 -1.99 -28.44 -5.02
N ALA A 33 -1.53 -28.54 -6.28
CA ALA A 33 -2.31 -29.02 -7.41
C ALA A 33 -1.80 -30.40 -7.87
N GLU A 34 -2.72 -31.31 -8.14
CA GLU A 34 -2.44 -32.63 -8.71
C GLU A 34 -3.05 -32.72 -10.10
N PHE A 35 -2.22 -33.00 -11.09
CA PHE A 35 -2.61 -33.08 -12.49
C PHE A 35 -2.40 -34.47 -13.07
N LYS A 36 -3.27 -34.86 -14.00
CA LYS A 36 -3.05 -35.97 -14.92
C LYS A 36 -2.71 -35.42 -16.30
N LEU A 37 -1.61 -35.89 -16.86
CA LEU A 37 -1.25 -35.61 -18.25
C LEU A 37 -1.50 -36.86 -19.08
N GLU A 38 -2.40 -36.80 -20.05
CA GLU A 38 -2.80 -37.90 -20.92
C GLU A 38 -3.01 -37.38 -22.33
N ASN A 39 -2.34 -37.98 -23.32
CA ASN A 39 -2.41 -37.59 -24.73
C ASN A 39 -2.22 -36.08 -24.99
N GLY A 40 -1.31 -35.45 -24.24
CA GLY A 40 -1.05 -34.00 -24.33
C GLY A 40 -2.10 -33.10 -23.66
N GLN A 41 -3.12 -33.68 -23.03
CA GLN A 41 -4.12 -32.94 -22.26
C GLN A 41 -3.82 -32.98 -20.76
N LEU A 42 -3.86 -31.82 -20.14
CA LEU A 42 -3.66 -31.64 -18.71
C LEU A 42 -5.02 -31.52 -18.00
N THR A 43 -5.33 -32.48 -17.13
CA THR A 43 -6.56 -32.48 -16.33
C THR A 43 -6.22 -32.24 -14.86
N LEU A 44 -6.84 -31.25 -14.24
CA LEU A 44 -6.72 -31.01 -12.80
C LEU A 44 -7.52 -32.08 -12.06
N LEU A 45 -6.84 -32.86 -11.20
CA LEU A 45 -7.44 -33.88 -10.35
C LEU A 45 -7.84 -33.34 -8.98
N ASN A 46 -7.00 -32.49 -8.41
CA ASN A 46 -7.19 -31.94 -7.07
C ASN A 46 -6.44 -30.64 -6.89
N TYR A 47 -7.03 -29.71 -6.13
CA TYR A 47 -6.36 -28.51 -5.67
C TYR A 47 -6.73 -28.22 -4.23
N LYS A 48 -5.73 -27.95 -3.38
CA LYS A 48 -5.96 -27.57 -2.00
C LYS A 48 -4.94 -26.55 -1.52
N LEU A 49 -5.34 -25.72 -0.57
CA LEU A 49 -4.46 -24.83 0.15
C LEU A 49 -4.03 -25.45 1.47
N LEU A 50 -2.73 -25.55 1.68
CA LEU A 50 -2.13 -26.07 2.90
C LEU A 50 -1.67 -24.88 3.75
N PRO A 51 -2.24 -24.65 4.94
CA PRO A 51 -1.78 -23.58 5.82
C PRO A 51 -0.36 -23.88 6.33
N VAL A 52 0.49 -22.83 6.33
CA VAL A 52 1.90 -22.94 6.77
C VAL A 52 2.02 -22.31 8.15
N ASN A 53 1.96 -23.13 9.20
CA ASN A 53 2.05 -22.70 10.60
C ASN A 53 1.13 -21.51 10.91
N LEU A 54 -0.05 -21.49 10.27
CA LEU A 54 -1.03 -20.42 10.42
C LEU A 54 -1.79 -20.60 11.73
N TYR A 55 -1.84 -19.53 12.52
CA TYR A 55 -2.70 -19.46 13.69
C TYR A 55 -4.04 -18.84 13.30
N VAL A 56 -5.13 -19.42 13.78
CA VAL A 56 -6.50 -18.96 13.57
C VAL A 56 -7.20 -18.82 14.92
N ASP A 57 -8.10 -17.87 15.00
CA ASP A 57 -8.89 -17.65 16.19
C ASP A 57 -10.00 -18.70 16.30
N LYS A 58 -9.99 -19.46 17.40
CA LYS A 58 -11.02 -20.45 17.74
C LYS A 58 -11.91 -19.88 18.85
N GLN A 59 -13.19 -19.76 18.54
CA GLN A 59 -14.20 -19.41 19.53
C GLN A 59 -14.57 -20.62 20.38
N HIS A 60 -14.63 -20.44 21.68
CA HIS A 60 -15.06 -21.46 22.65
C HIS A 60 -16.53 -21.26 23.06
N PRO A 61 -17.21 -22.33 23.54
CA PRO A 61 -18.61 -22.23 23.98
C PRO A 61 -18.84 -21.24 25.13
N ASP A 62 -17.81 -20.93 25.92
CA ASP A 62 -17.84 -19.99 27.04
C ASP A 62 -17.68 -18.51 26.57
N GLY A 63 -17.61 -18.28 25.24
CA GLY A 63 -17.42 -16.95 24.64
C GLY A 63 -15.97 -16.47 24.59
N THR A 64 -15.00 -17.24 25.07
CA THR A 64 -13.59 -16.90 24.96
C THR A 64 -13.03 -17.25 23.58
N THR A 65 -11.95 -16.59 23.20
CA THR A 65 -11.23 -16.86 21.94
C THR A 65 -9.81 -17.27 22.24
N SER A 66 -9.33 -18.34 21.61
CA SER A 66 -7.92 -18.74 21.67
C SER A 66 -7.31 -18.84 20.28
N SER A 67 -6.04 -18.47 20.17
CA SER A 67 -5.28 -18.62 18.93
C SER A 67 -4.70 -20.03 18.85
N VAL A 68 -5.09 -20.81 17.85
CA VAL A 68 -4.67 -22.21 17.65
C VAL A 68 -4.08 -22.40 16.25
N LEU A 69 -3.19 -23.38 16.08
CA LEU A 69 -2.72 -23.77 14.77
C LEU A 69 -3.89 -24.30 13.92
N ALA A 70 -3.96 -23.86 12.66
CA ALA A 70 -4.97 -24.31 11.71
C ALA A 70 -4.83 -25.79 11.34
N ASN A 71 -3.62 -26.34 11.44
CA ASN A 71 -3.28 -27.75 11.21
C ASN A 71 -2.05 -28.14 12.05
N GLU A 72 -1.48 -29.34 11.82
CA GLU A 72 -0.25 -29.76 12.46
C GLU A 72 0.92 -28.81 12.15
N TYR A 73 1.80 -28.61 13.13
CA TYR A 73 2.97 -27.77 12.98
C TYR A 73 3.93 -28.36 11.93
N ILE A 74 4.29 -27.56 10.96
CA ILE A 74 5.27 -27.89 9.92
C ILE A 74 6.65 -27.45 10.40
N THR A 75 7.51 -28.42 10.69
CA THR A 75 8.88 -28.15 11.14
C THR A 75 9.68 -27.51 9.98
N PRO A 76 10.25 -26.30 10.17
CA PRO A 76 11.09 -25.67 9.17
C PRO A 76 12.31 -26.54 8.83
N ASN A 77 12.69 -26.55 7.56
CA ASN A 77 13.91 -27.26 7.11
C ASN A 77 15.16 -26.60 7.72
N PRO A 78 15.98 -27.32 8.54
CA PRO A 78 17.11 -26.71 9.23
C PRO A 78 18.19 -26.14 8.28
N GLN A 79 18.42 -26.80 7.13
CA GLN A 79 19.40 -26.35 6.16
C GLN A 79 18.97 -25.07 5.46
N LEU A 80 17.69 -24.96 5.09
CA LEU A 80 17.13 -23.74 4.52
C LEU A 80 17.10 -22.59 5.52
N ASN A 81 16.76 -22.88 6.79
CA ASN A 81 16.83 -21.88 7.85
C ASN A 81 18.24 -21.34 8.06
N ALA A 82 19.24 -22.23 8.10
CA ALA A 82 20.63 -21.82 8.25
C ALA A 82 21.11 -20.98 7.05
N PHE A 83 20.71 -21.37 5.84
CA PHE A 83 21.01 -20.60 4.61
C PHE A 83 20.38 -19.21 4.65
N LEU A 84 19.11 -19.10 5.04
CA LEU A 84 18.39 -17.82 5.11
C LEU A 84 18.86 -16.92 6.25
N ALA A 85 19.31 -17.50 7.38
CA ALA A 85 19.73 -16.75 8.57
C ALA A 85 20.85 -15.75 8.27
N GLU A 86 21.81 -16.09 7.42
CA GLU A 86 22.90 -15.18 7.02
C GLU A 86 22.36 -13.92 6.32
N TYR A 87 21.39 -14.08 5.41
CA TYR A 87 20.79 -12.95 4.69
C TYR A 87 19.89 -12.13 5.61
N GLN A 88 19.13 -12.79 6.48
CA GLN A 88 18.27 -12.13 7.47
C GLN A 88 19.09 -11.29 8.44
N GLU A 89 20.21 -11.81 8.96
CA GLU A 89 21.08 -11.08 9.87
C GLU A 89 21.70 -9.84 9.19
N LYS A 90 22.21 -10.00 7.97
CA LYS A 90 22.75 -8.87 7.19
C LYS A 90 21.67 -7.81 6.91
N GLY A 91 20.47 -8.22 6.55
CA GLY A 91 19.34 -7.34 6.31
C GLY A 91 18.88 -6.63 7.57
N ALA A 92 18.72 -7.36 8.68
CA ALA A 92 18.27 -6.84 9.95
C ALA A 92 19.17 -5.68 10.45
N LYS A 93 20.49 -5.84 10.40
CA LYS A 93 21.45 -4.79 10.80
C LYS A 93 21.26 -3.47 10.06
N GLN A 94 20.79 -3.53 8.81
CA GLN A 94 20.59 -2.33 7.98
C GLN A 94 19.24 -1.64 8.21
N ILE A 95 18.22 -2.39 8.62
CA ILE A 95 16.83 -1.90 8.65
C ILE A 95 16.23 -1.78 10.04
N GLU A 96 16.80 -2.40 11.07
CA GLU A 96 16.26 -2.41 12.45
C GLU A 96 16.71 -1.19 13.29
N GLY A 97 17.65 -0.41 12.78
CA GLY A 97 18.11 0.82 13.48
C GLY A 97 16.97 1.83 13.64
N LYS A 98 16.88 2.43 14.84
CA LYS A 98 15.95 3.53 15.10
C LYS A 98 16.25 4.71 14.19
N ILE A 99 15.23 5.26 13.55
CA ILE A 99 15.31 6.49 12.74
C ILE A 99 14.44 7.62 13.28
N GLY A 100 13.45 7.34 14.11
CA GLY A 100 12.60 8.37 14.66
C GLY A 100 11.65 7.85 15.72
N TYR A 101 10.65 8.68 16.04
CA TYR A 101 9.63 8.42 17.04
C TYR A 101 8.30 9.04 16.59
N VAL A 102 7.20 8.38 16.88
CA VAL A 102 5.85 8.91 16.69
C VAL A 102 5.03 8.70 17.97
N ASN A 103 4.28 9.72 18.39
CA ASN A 103 3.54 9.70 19.66
C ASN A 103 2.27 8.84 19.65
N ALA A 104 1.72 8.53 18.49
CA ALA A 104 0.52 7.67 18.33
C ALA A 104 0.61 6.89 17.03
N ARG A 105 -0.21 5.83 16.90
CA ARG A 105 -0.28 4.98 15.70
C ARG A 105 -0.56 5.82 14.44
N LEU A 106 0.23 5.57 13.40
CA LEU A 106 -0.04 6.03 12.05
C LEU A 106 -0.76 4.92 11.28
N GLU A 107 -1.99 5.20 10.87
CA GLU A 107 -2.92 4.23 10.31
C GLU A 107 -2.66 3.97 8.82
N GLY A 108 -2.33 2.75 8.48
CA GLY A 108 -2.11 2.27 7.12
C GLY A 108 -2.84 0.96 6.81
N ASP A 109 -3.76 0.53 7.69
CA ASP A 109 -4.57 -0.67 7.46
C ASP A 109 -5.32 -0.57 6.13
N ARG A 110 -5.29 -1.66 5.33
CA ARG A 110 -5.94 -1.74 4.02
C ARG A 110 -7.42 -1.35 4.09
N ASN A 111 -8.12 -1.82 5.14
CA ASN A 111 -9.55 -1.55 5.35
C ASN A 111 -9.84 -0.12 5.83
N LYS A 112 -8.80 0.71 5.95
CA LYS A 112 -8.89 2.14 6.26
C LYS A 112 -8.39 2.99 5.10
N VAL A 113 -7.15 2.79 4.67
CA VAL A 113 -6.50 3.63 3.68
C VAL A 113 -7.15 3.60 2.29
N ARG A 114 -7.95 2.57 2.00
CA ARG A 114 -8.73 2.47 0.75
C ARG A 114 -10.16 3.00 0.86
N TYR A 115 -10.56 3.47 2.04
CA TYR A 115 -11.94 3.93 2.29
C TYR A 115 -12.01 5.36 2.80
N GLN A 116 -10.94 5.82 3.44
CA GLN A 116 -10.88 7.14 4.06
C GLN A 116 -9.47 7.70 4.04
N GLN A 117 -9.32 8.99 4.27
CA GLN A 117 -8.02 9.60 4.47
C GLN A 117 -7.38 9.08 5.77
N THR A 118 -6.06 8.85 5.78
CA THR A 118 -5.35 8.39 6.98
C THR A 118 -4.19 9.32 7.33
N ASN A 119 -3.81 9.34 8.61
CA ASN A 119 -2.67 10.13 9.07
C ASN A 119 -1.35 9.62 8.48
N LEU A 120 -1.16 8.30 8.32
CA LEU A 120 0.06 7.76 7.70
C LEU A 120 0.21 8.21 6.24
N ALA A 121 -0.86 8.13 5.44
CA ALA A 121 -0.79 8.60 4.06
C ALA A 121 -0.42 10.08 3.98
N ARG A 122 -0.93 10.91 4.89
CA ARG A 122 -0.56 12.34 4.96
C ARG A 122 0.89 12.56 5.37
N VAL A 123 1.44 11.77 6.29
CA VAL A 123 2.87 11.81 6.63
C VAL A 123 3.73 11.43 5.42
N ILE A 124 3.37 10.36 4.71
CA ILE A 124 4.06 9.93 3.49
C ILE A 124 4.04 11.03 2.43
N ILE A 125 2.86 11.59 2.16
CA ILE A 125 2.70 12.66 1.16
C ILE A 125 3.48 13.91 1.59
N GLN A 126 3.47 14.29 2.89
CA GLN A 126 4.27 15.41 3.38
C GLN A 126 5.77 15.18 3.18
N ALA A 127 6.25 13.95 3.40
CA ALA A 127 7.64 13.60 3.13
C ALA A 127 8.00 13.77 1.64
N GLN A 128 7.14 13.32 0.74
CA GLN A 128 7.31 13.49 -0.70
C GLN A 128 7.23 14.97 -1.13
N MET A 129 6.32 15.73 -0.53
CA MET A 129 6.21 17.18 -0.76
C MET A 129 7.47 17.92 -0.33
N ASN A 130 8.08 17.55 0.81
CA ASN A 130 9.35 18.13 1.26
C ASN A 130 10.51 17.83 0.29
N SER A 131 10.47 16.68 -0.39
CA SER A 131 11.48 16.31 -1.40
C SER A 131 11.33 17.09 -2.71
N THR A 132 10.17 17.66 -2.96
CA THR A 132 9.81 18.26 -4.28
C THR A 132 9.43 19.74 -4.20
N ASP A 133 9.38 20.29 -3.00
CA ASP A 133 8.93 21.67 -2.75
C ASP A 133 7.49 21.90 -3.28
N ALA A 134 6.63 20.86 -3.11
CA ALA A 134 5.29 20.86 -3.70
C ALA A 134 4.28 21.63 -2.85
N ASP A 135 3.29 22.25 -3.51
CA ASP A 135 2.18 22.95 -2.87
C ASP A 135 1.22 21.98 -2.16
N PHE A 136 1.03 20.82 -2.75
CA PHE A 136 0.21 19.71 -2.24
C PHE A 136 0.68 18.38 -2.83
N GLY A 137 0.13 17.27 -2.33
CA GLY A 137 0.48 15.98 -2.88
C GLY A 137 -0.66 14.98 -2.84
N ILE A 138 -0.57 13.98 -3.71
CA ILE A 138 -1.52 12.88 -3.82
C ILE A 138 -0.80 11.54 -4.01
N MET A 139 -1.46 10.46 -3.62
CA MET A 139 -1.05 9.09 -3.95
C MET A 139 -2.25 8.14 -3.91
N SER A 140 -2.13 6.98 -4.53
CA SER A 140 -3.13 5.93 -4.38
C SER A 140 -3.05 5.26 -3.00
N GLY A 141 -4.17 4.94 -2.39
CA GLY A 141 -4.24 4.25 -1.09
C GLY A 141 -3.59 2.88 -1.11
N GLY A 142 -3.56 2.22 -2.29
CA GLY A 142 -2.84 0.97 -2.51
C GLY A 142 -1.33 1.06 -2.30
N GLY A 143 -0.75 2.24 -2.34
CA GLY A 143 0.66 2.51 -2.04
C GLY A 143 1.03 2.39 -0.56
N VAL A 144 0.05 2.44 0.36
CA VAL A 144 0.25 2.24 1.80
C VAL A 144 -0.08 0.80 2.16
N ARG A 145 0.87 0.06 2.73
CA ARG A 145 0.76 -1.41 2.89
C ARG A 145 0.68 -1.90 4.32
N ASP A 146 1.12 -1.10 5.29
CA ASP A 146 1.08 -1.43 6.72
C ASP A 146 1.01 -0.14 7.53
N SER A 147 0.62 -0.25 8.79
CA SER A 147 0.60 0.84 9.76
C SER A 147 1.94 0.96 10.48
N ILE A 148 2.24 2.13 11.04
CA ILE A 148 3.38 2.34 11.93
C ILE A 148 2.86 2.49 13.35
N ALA A 149 3.34 1.64 14.27
CA ALA A 149 2.94 1.68 15.67
C ALA A 149 3.46 2.95 16.37
N ALA A 150 2.80 3.35 17.46
CA ALA A 150 3.33 4.38 18.35
C ALA A 150 4.68 3.93 18.98
N GLY A 151 5.59 4.86 19.15
CA GLY A 151 6.91 4.60 19.74
C GLY A 151 8.07 4.83 18.78
N GLU A 152 9.12 4.07 18.94
CA GLU A 152 10.30 4.11 18.09
C GLU A 152 9.98 3.54 16.70
N VAL A 153 10.49 4.20 15.67
CA VAL A 153 10.29 3.84 14.26
C VAL A 153 11.63 3.43 13.65
N SER A 154 11.68 2.26 13.05
CA SER A 154 12.83 1.73 12.32
C SER A 154 12.64 1.85 10.81
N TYR A 155 13.72 1.64 10.03
CA TYR A 155 13.60 1.59 8.57
C TYR A 155 12.78 0.38 8.11
N LYS A 156 12.77 -0.69 8.89
CA LYS A 156 11.91 -1.86 8.66
C LYS A 156 10.42 -1.50 8.67
N ASP A 157 10.00 -0.63 9.59
CA ASP A 157 8.60 -0.19 9.67
C ASP A 157 8.22 0.67 8.46
N ILE A 158 9.14 1.52 8.00
CA ILE A 158 8.95 2.29 6.77
C ILE A 158 8.83 1.39 5.55
N LEU A 159 9.73 0.39 5.40
CA LEU A 159 9.70 -0.54 4.28
C LEU A 159 8.46 -1.43 4.27
N LYS A 160 7.87 -1.75 5.43
CA LYS A 160 6.57 -2.41 5.50
C LYS A 160 5.45 -1.50 5.01
N ALA A 161 5.46 -0.23 5.41
CA ALA A 161 4.46 0.75 4.99
C ALA A 161 4.57 1.10 3.50
N GLN A 162 5.80 1.20 2.96
CA GLN A 162 6.09 1.54 1.57
C GLN A 162 7.14 0.60 0.93
N PRO A 163 6.76 -0.64 0.54
CA PRO A 163 7.71 -1.64 0.06
C PRO A 163 8.10 -1.51 -1.42
N PHE A 164 7.41 -0.68 -2.20
CA PHE A 164 7.51 -0.71 -3.67
C PHE A 164 8.71 0.04 -4.23
N GLN A 165 9.40 0.85 -3.44
CA GLN A 165 10.54 1.65 -3.88
C GLN A 165 10.21 2.56 -5.08
N ASN A 166 8.98 3.12 -5.10
CA ASN A 166 8.61 4.09 -6.12
C ASN A 166 9.49 5.34 -6.00
N ARG A 167 9.75 5.99 -7.14
CA ARG A 167 10.44 7.28 -7.15
C ARG A 167 9.46 8.39 -6.82
N VAL A 168 9.90 9.31 -5.98
CA VAL A 168 9.19 10.58 -5.79
C VAL A 168 9.26 11.38 -7.08
N ALA A 169 8.14 11.95 -7.48
CA ALA A 169 8.04 12.78 -8.67
C ALA A 169 7.18 14.01 -8.37
N TYR A 170 7.23 14.98 -9.25
CA TYR A 170 6.34 16.13 -9.22
C TYR A 170 5.99 16.59 -10.63
N ILE A 171 4.95 17.40 -10.70
CA ILE A 171 4.58 18.11 -11.92
C ILE A 171 4.24 19.56 -11.58
N ASP A 172 4.78 20.49 -12.38
CA ASP A 172 4.31 21.88 -12.43
C ASP A 172 3.17 21.95 -13.45
N ILE A 173 1.93 22.04 -12.97
CA ILE A 173 0.70 21.90 -13.75
C ILE A 173 -0.16 23.17 -13.67
N ALA A 174 -0.69 23.62 -14.81
CA ALA A 174 -1.64 24.74 -14.84
C ALA A 174 -2.94 24.39 -14.08
N GLY A 175 -3.51 25.35 -13.38
CA GLY A 175 -4.69 25.13 -12.56
C GLY A 175 -5.91 24.58 -13.34
N GLU A 176 -6.07 24.95 -14.61
CA GLU A 176 -7.12 24.39 -15.47
C GLU A 176 -6.90 22.89 -15.74
N ASP A 177 -5.67 22.48 -16.09
CA ASP A 177 -5.32 21.08 -16.32
C ASP A 177 -5.38 20.27 -15.02
N LEU A 178 -4.95 20.88 -13.90
CA LEU A 178 -5.07 20.31 -12.57
C LEU A 178 -6.52 20.05 -12.19
N TRP A 179 -7.42 20.98 -12.49
CA TRP A 179 -8.84 20.76 -12.25
C TRP A 179 -9.36 19.52 -12.99
N GLN A 180 -9.01 19.38 -14.28
CA GLN A 180 -9.41 18.22 -15.08
C GLN A 180 -8.82 16.92 -14.55
N TYR A 181 -7.56 16.95 -14.12
CA TYR A 181 -6.90 15.80 -13.49
C TYR A 181 -7.63 15.38 -12.19
N LEU A 182 -7.91 16.33 -11.31
CA LEU A 182 -8.62 16.11 -10.06
C LEU A 182 -10.05 15.63 -10.28
N GLU A 183 -10.73 16.09 -11.33
CA GLU A 183 -12.07 15.60 -11.72
C GLU A 183 -12.10 14.07 -11.91
N VAL A 184 -10.99 13.48 -12.35
CA VAL A 184 -10.86 12.03 -12.51
C VAL A 184 -10.50 11.36 -11.18
N VAL A 185 -9.37 11.76 -10.57
CA VAL A 185 -8.79 11.00 -9.45
C VAL A 185 -9.57 11.12 -8.14
N THR A 186 -10.32 12.20 -7.95
CA THR A 186 -11.18 12.38 -6.77
C THR A 186 -12.44 11.52 -6.77
N ARG A 187 -12.74 10.86 -7.91
CA ARG A 187 -13.90 9.97 -8.08
C ARG A 187 -13.56 8.48 -7.97
N PHE A 188 -12.31 8.13 -7.73
CA PHE A 188 -11.97 6.72 -7.51
C PHE A 188 -12.74 6.17 -6.31
N PRO A 189 -13.42 5.01 -6.49
CA PRO A 189 -14.30 4.48 -5.47
C PRO A 189 -13.52 3.99 -4.23
N PRO A 190 -14.18 3.97 -3.05
CA PRO A 190 -13.67 3.23 -1.90
C PRO A 190 -13.53 1.74 -2.24
N ASP A 191 -12.76 1.00 -1.42
CA ASP A 191 -12.33 -0.39 -1.61
C ASP A 191 -11.39 -0.61 -2.80
N SER A 192 -10.98 0.44 -3.46
CA SER A 192 -10.01 0.40 -4.56
C SER A 192 -8.61 0.76 -4.10
N GLY A 193 -7.59 0.09 -4.66
CA GLY A 193 -6.21 0.56 -4.55
C GLY A 193 -6.03 1.98 -5.07
N ALA A 194 -6.83 2.37 -6.06
CA ALA A 194 -6.84 3.70 -6.66
C ALA A 194 -7.37 4.80 -5.73
N TYR A 195 -8.11 4.47 -4.65
CA TYR A 195 -8.68 5.47 -3.75
C TYR A 195 -7.65 6.53 -3.36
N MET A 196 -7.93 7.80 -3.69
CA MET A 196 -6.95 8.87 -3.57
C MET A 196 -6.73 9.28 -2.12
N GLN A 197 -5.50 9.19 -1.66
CA GLN A 197 -4.98 9.85 -0.47
C GLN A 197 -4.36 11.18 -0.86
N TYR A 198 -4.52 12.21 -0.01
CA TYR A 198 -4.02 13.55 -0.31
C TYR A 198 -3.62 14.34 0.93
N HIS A 199 -2.75 15.33 0.75
CA HIS A 199 -2.36 16.27 1.79
C HIS A 199 -2.31 17.69 1.24
N LYS A 200 -2.72 18.66 2.08
CA LYS A 200 -2.86 20.09 1.73
C LYS A 200 -3.81 20.36 0.54
N LEU A 201 -4.72 19.44 0.30
CA LEU A 201 -5.78 19.50 -0.68
C LEU A 201 -7.13 19.28 0.03
N SER A 202 -8.19 19.95 -0.44
CA SER A 202 -9.57 19.59 -0.13
C SER A 202 -10.46 19.89 -1.33
N PHE A 203 -11.58 19.17 -1.44
CA PHE A 203 -12.48 19.30 -2.57
C PHE A 203 -13.92 18.94 -2.19
N GLU A 204 -14.86 19.40 -2.99
CA GLU A 204 -16.29 19.11 -2.85
C GLU A 204 -16.87 18.67 -4.20
N HIS A 205 -17.73 17.64 -4.16
CA HIS A 205 -18.53 17.22 -5.32
C HIS A 205 -20.00 17.58 -5.12
N LYS A 206 -20.65 17.95 -6.23
CA LYS A 206 -22.11 18.09 -6.32
C LYS A 206 -22.60 17.33 -7.55
N ASN A 207 -23.53 16.40 -7.36
CA ASN A 207 -24.03 15.54 -8.44
C ASN A 207 -22.88 14.84 -9.21
N ASN A 208 -21.92 14.28 -8.49
CA ASN A 208 -20.74 13.60 -9.02
C ASN A 208 -19.79 14.47 -9.88
N THR A 209 -19.92 15.79 -9.80
CA THR A 209 -19.04 16.76 -10.47
C THR A 209 -18.23 17.52 -9.46
N LEU A 210 -16.95 17.73 -9.71
CA LEU A 210 -16.06 18.52 -8.85
C LEU A 210 -16.47 19.99 -8.91
N VAL A 211 -16.86 20.58 -7.80
CA VAL A 211 -17.38 21.96 -7.75
C VAL A 211 -16.47 22.92 -6.98
N LYS A 212 -15.56 22.37 -6.16
CA LYS A 212 -14.65 23.18 -5.37
C LYS A 212 -13.36 22.42 -5.11
N VAL A 213 -12.24 23.12 -5.21
CA VAL A 213 -10.91 22.64 -4.85
C VAL A 213 -10.20 23.71 -4.05
N LEU A 214 -9.62 23.34 -2.91
CA LEU A 214 -8.75 24.21 -2.13
C LEU A 214 -7.37 23.59 -2.04
N ILE A 215 -6.34 24.39 -2.30
CA ILE A 215 -4.93 24.03 -2.10
C ILE A 215 -4.39 24.91 -0.97
N ASN A 216 -3.85 24.30 0.08
CA ASN A 216 -3.45 25.01 1.30
C ASN A 216 -4.57 25.92 1.87
N GLY A 217 -5.83 25.49 1.75
CA GLY A 217 -7.00 26.25 2.23
C GLY A 217 -7.44 27.40 1.32
N GLN A 218 -6.73 27.67 0.22
CA GLN A 218 -7.08 28.70 -0.78
C GLN A 218 -7.76 28.08 -2.00
N ALA A 219 -8.76 28.75 -2.55
CA ALA A 219 -9.43 28.30 -3.76
C ALA A 219 -8.43 28.13 -4.91
N LEU A 220 -8.54 27.02 -5.64
CA LEU A 220 -7.73 26.78 -6.82
C LEU A 220 -7.99 27.86 -7.85
N ASP A 221 -6.92 28.53 -8.27
CA ASP A 221 -6.93 29.55 -9.34
C ASP A 221 -6.51 28.86 -10.65
N LYS A 222 -7.44 28.75 -11.59
CA LYS A 222 -7.21 28.07 -12.86
C LYS A 222 -6.13 28.72 -13.73
N SER A 223 -5.78 29.98 -13.47
CA SER A 223 -4.75 30.71 -14.20
C SER A 223 -3.33 30.55 -13.64
N LYS A 224 -3.20 29.98 -12.44
CA LYS A 224 -1.90 29.75 -11.79
C LYS A 224 -1.34 28.37 -12.12
N THR A 225 -0.04 28.23 -11.91
CA THR A 225 0.67 26.94 -11.94
C THR A 225 0.86 26.46 -10.50
N TYR A 226 0.66 25.18 -10.28
CA TYR A 226 0.84 24.51 -8.99
C TYR A 226 1.83 23.37 -9.14
N ARG A 227 2.65 23.15 -8.09
CA ARG A 227 3.49 21.96 -8.00
C ARG A 227 2.78 20.90 -7.20
N MET A 228 2.47 19.79 -7.86
CA MET A 228 1.86 18.61 -7.26
C MET A 228 2.92 17.51 -7.07
N SER A 229 3.09 17.03 -5.82
CA SER A 229 3.86 15.80 -5.56
C SER A 229 3.03 14.57 -5.84
N ILE A 230 3.65 13.58 -6.48
CA ILE A 230 3.06 12.27 -6.83
C ILE A 230 4.20 11.26 -6.94
N ASN A 231 3.93 9.95 -6.81
CA ASN A 231 4.96 8.95 -7.13
C ASN A 231 4.95 8.59 -8.62
N ASN A 232 6.07 8.05 -9.12
CA ASN A 232 6.22 7.70 -10.54
C ASN A 232 5.25 6.60 -11.00
N PHE A 233 4.82 5.69 -10.11
CA PHE A 233 3.84 4.66 -10.43
C PHE A 233 2.47 5.28 -10.80
N ASN A 234 1.92 6.13 -9.92
CA ASN A 234 0.66 6.80 -10.23
C ASN A 234 0.81 7.76 -11.43
N ALA A 235 1.94 8.48 -11.52
CA ALA A 235 2.20 9.37 -12.65
C ALA A 235 2.31 8.65 -14.01
N SER A 236 2.66 7.36 -14.03
CA SER A 236 2.69 6.56 -15.26
C SER A 236 1.36 5.91 -15.63
N GLY A 237 0.30 6.18 -14.88
CA GLY A 237 -1.03 5.58 -15.11
C GLY A 237 -1.36 4.42 -14.17
N GLY A 238 -0.50 4.13 -13.20
CA GLY A 238 -0.75 3.10 -12.19
C GLY A 238 -2.04 3.35 -11.43
N ASP A 239 -2.76 2.29 -11.08
CA ASP A 239 -4.09 2.32 -10.46
C ASP A 239 -5.15 3.11 -11.27
N GLY A 240 -4.94 3.36 -12.56
CA GLY A 240 -5.87 4.10 -13.42
C GLY A 240 -5.77 5.63 -13.31
N TYR A 241 -4.75 6.15 -12.65
CA TYR A 241 -4.48 7.60 -12.65
C TYR A 241 -4.17 8.08 -14.07
N PRO A 242 -4.63 9.27 -14.50
CA PRO A 242 -4.23 9.79 -15.79
C PRO A 242 -2.71 9.95 -15.88
N ALA A 243 -2.11 9.47 -16.97
CA ALA A 243 -0.66 9.52 -17.14
C ALA A 243 -0.15 10.97 -17.28
N LEU A 244 0.93 11.28 -16.58
CA LEU A 244 1.59 12.59 -16.56
C LEU A 244 3.01 12.56 -17.14
N THR A 245 3.53 11.39 -17.48
CA THR A 245 4.94 11.20 -17.87
C THR A 245 5.37 11.94 -19.12
N THR A 246 4.43 12.28 -20.00
CA THR A 246 4.68 13.08 -21.21
C THR A 246 4.28 14.55 -21.06
N ALA A 247 3.72 14.94 -19.91
CA ALA A 247 3.29 16.29 -19.67
C ALA A 247 4.49 17.22 -19.41
N LYS A 248 4.41 18.44 -19.95
CA LYS A 248 5.42 19.46 -19.69
C LYS A 248 5.46 19.79 -18.19
N GLY A 249 6.66 19.84 -17.61
CA GLY A 249 6.84 20.13 -16.18
C GLY A 249 6.84 18.90 -15.28
N PHE A 250 6.67 17.67 -15.83
CA PHE A 250 6.81 16.45 -15.07
C PHE A 250 8.29 16.07 -14.86
N VAL A 251 8.64 15.76 -13.61
CA VAL A 251 10.01 15.40 -13.19
C VAL A 251 9.96 14.23 -12.23
N VAL A 252 10.81 13.22 -12.46
CA VAL A 252 11.07 12.13 -11.54
C VAL A 252 12.38 12.40 -10.81
N THR A 253 12.37 12.35 -9.48
CA THR A 253 13.59 12.54 -8.67
C THR A 253 14.35 11.23 -8.52
N ASP A 254 15.58 11.31 -7.99
CA ASP A 254 16.38 10.12 -7.65
C ASP A 254 16.00 9.50 -6.30
N GLU A 255 15.15 10.16 -5.52
CA GLU A 255 14.75 9.71 -4.19
C GLU A 255 13.58 8.72 -4.27
N THR A 256 13.66 7.62 -3.51
CA THR A 256 12.53 6.70 -3.35
C THR A 256 11.56 7.19 -2.28
N ASP A 257 10.29 6.80 -2.39
CA ASP A 257 9.24 7.13 -1.42
C ASP A 257 9.58 6.70 0.01
N SER A 258 10.19 5.51 0.17
CA SER A 258 10.66 5.02 1.46
C SER A 258 11.85 5.82 2.01
N ASN A 259 12.77 6.30 1.15
CA ASN A 259 13.88 7.15 1.59
C ASN A 259 13.39 8.56 1.98
N ALA A 260 12.45 9.14 1.23
CA ALA A 260 11.82 10.40 1.60
C ALA A 260 11.15 10.31 2.98
N LEU A 261 10.40 9.23 3.22
CA LEU A 261 9.76 8.99 4.52
C LEU A 261 10.81 8.76 5.64
N LYS A 262 11.86 7.98 5.39
CA LYS A 262 12.98 7.79 6.31
C LYS A 262 13.62 9.12 6.72
N ARG A 263 13.94 9.94 5.73
CA ARG A 263 14.53 11.27 5.95
C ARG A 263 13.57 12.16 6.75
N PHE A 264 12.28 12.16 6.42
CA PHE A 264 11.27 12.92 7.14
C PHE A 264 11.21 12.56 8.63
N PHE A 265 11.23 11.25 8.96
CA PHE A 265 11.29 10.81 10.36
C PHE A 265 12.57 11.24 11.06
N ALA A 266 13.72 11.15 10.39
CA ALA A 266 14.99 11.55 10.97
C ALA A 266 15.07 13.06 11.28
N GLU A 267 14.48 13.90 10.42
CA GLU A 267 14.54 15.36 10.52
C GLU A 267 13.46 15.96 11.41
N HIS A 268 12.28 15.31 11.51
CA HIS A 268 11.08 15.88 12.16
C HIS A 268 10.62 15.12 13.40
N SER A 269 11.39 14.13 13.86
CA SER A 269 11.04 13.36 15.05
C SER A 269 11.24 14.18 16.35
N PRO A 270 10.33 14.07 17.33
CA PRO A 270 9.16 13.20 17.39
C PRO A 270 8.00 13.72 16.52
N ILE A 271 7.38 12.83 15.75
CA ILE A 271 6.21 13.19 14.94
C ILE A 271 4.96 13.16 15.83
N ASP A 272 4.20 14.23 15.80
CA ASP A 272 2.86 14.29 16.39
C ASP A 272 1.81 13.83 15.36
N ALA A 273 1.29 12.62 15.54
CA ALA A 273 0.31 12.01 14.64
C ALA A 273 -0.99 12.83 14.52
N ALA A 274 -1.33 13.64 15.54
CA ALA A 274 -2.53 14.48 15.53
C ALA A 274 -2.46 15.60 14.49
N GLN A 275 -1.26 16.10 14.16
CA GLN A 275 -1.07 17.12 13.12
C GLN A 275 -1.44 16.61 11.73
N PHE A 276 -1.40 15.30 11.53
CA PHE A 276 -1.73 14.63 10.27
C PHE A 276 -3.12 13.99 10.29
N ALA A 277 -3.90 14.15 11.36
CA ALA A 277 -5.24 13.61 11.44
C ALA A 277 -6.11 14.16 10.28
N PRO A 278 -6.91 13.33 9.60
CA PRO A 278 -7.91 13.77 8.64
C PRO A 278 -8.89 14.74 9.31
N LYS A 279 -9.17 15.85 8.63
CA LYS A 279 -10.17 16.84 9.08
C LYS A 279 -11.50 16.54 8.42
#